data_6efdd4e26c5b721ac6db4209af4c5d1b
#
_entry.id   6efdd4e26c5b721ac6db4209af4c5d1b
#
_cell.length_a   1.000
_cell.length_b   1.000
_cell.length_c   1.000
_cell.angle_alpha   90.00
_cell.angle_beta   90.00
_cell.angle_gamma   90.00
#
_symmetry.space_group_name_H-M   'P 1'
#
loop_
_entity.id
_entity.type
_entity.pdbx_description
1 polymer ?
#
loop_
_entity_poly.entity_id
_entity_poly.type
_entity_poly.pdbx_seq_one_letter_code
_entity_poly.pdbx_strand_id
1 'polypeptide(L)'
;IQVANPDKNARTEILKVHARNKKFAPDVDFSNIAQRTPGFSGAELENVLNEAALLAVREDHKVISMDDIDEAVDRVMGGPAKKSRKYSEKERRLVAYHEAGHAVLGLTLEAANKVQKVTIVPRGQAGGYNLMTPKEETYFQTKTQLEANIAGFMGGRVAEEIFFGDVSSGAHNDIEQATRIARMMVTELGMSELGPIKYDSEQGNVFLGRDYTQHNNSHSGQIAYEIDVQVRKIIDECYAQAKEIIEANKDKLVIIADALLEYETLAGEQIEALFNTGKMLDRHDGTVDSSSNDDSSNDSNASSTTTPSFDDADDLLDDMK
;
A
#
# COMPACT_ATOMS: atom_id res chain seq x y z
N ILE A 1 -0.74 29.96 -4.36
CA ILE A 1 -1.38 28.89 -5.17
C ILE A 1 -1.04 27.57 -4.47
N GLN A 2 -2.04 26.86 -4.00
CA GLN A 2 -1.87 25.54 -3.42
C GLN A 2 -1.87 24.50 -4.55
N VAL A 3 -0.82 23.68 -4.63
CA VAL A 3 -0.74 22.57 -5.57
C VAL A 3 -1.02 21.29 -4.79
N ALA A 4 -2.14 20.64 -5.09
CA ALA A 4 -2.52 19.38 -4.47
C ALA A 4 -1.71 18.20 -5.08
N ASN A 5 -1.62 17.10 -4.36
CA ASN A 5 -1.07 15.85 -4.91
C ASN A 5 -1.94 15.34 -6.06
N PRO A 6 -1.33 14.69 -7.07
CA PRO A 6 -2.03 14.20 -8.26
C PRO A 6 -2.98 13.04 -7.92
N ASP A 7 -4.12 12.97 -8.62
CA ASP A 7 -5.00 11.82 -8.63
C ASP A 7 -4.39 10.62 -9.39
N LYS A 8 -5.06 9.46 -9.38
CA LYS A 8 -4.57 8.23 -10.03
C LYS A 8 -4.24 8.44 -11.51
N ASN A 9 -5.09 9.16 -12.25
CA ASN A 9 -4.88 9.37 -13.69
C ASN A 9 -3.67 10.26 -13.92
N ALA A 10 -3.57 11.35 -13.17
CA ALA A 10 -2.42 12.25 -13.23
C ALA A 10 -1.12 11.54 -12.81
N ARG A 11 -1.14 10.68 -11.78
CA ARG A 11 0.02 9.86 -11.41
C ARG A 11 0.44 8.91 -12.53
N THR A 12 -0.51 8.29 -13.22
CA THR A 12 -0.23 7.43 -14.38
C THR A 12 0.50 8.21 -15.49
N GLU A 13 0.03 9.41 -15.80
CA GLU A 13 0.69 10.26 -16.83
C GLU A 13 2.05 10.76 -16.37
N ILE A 14 2.22 11.13 -15.10
CA ILE A 14 3.52 11.52 -14.52
C ILE A 14 4.52 10.36 -14.61
N LEU A 15 4.10 9.14 -14.25
CA LEU A 15 4.94 7.93 -14.39
C LEU A 15 5.38 7.73 -15.83
N LYS A 16 4.51 7.86 -16.83
CA LYS A 16 4.85 7.76 -18.26
C LYS A 16 5.87 8.82 -18.68
N VAL A 17 5.80 10.05 -18.14
CA VAL A 17 6.76 11.11 -18.43
C VAL A 17 8.15 10.73 -17.91
N HIS A 18 8.26 10.25 -16.66
CA HIS A 18 9.52 9.86 -16.04
C HIS A 18 10.07 8.51 -16.56
N ALA A 19 9.23 7.73 -17.25
CA ALA A 19 9.60 6.47 -17.89
C ALA A 19 10.34 6.62 -19.23
N ARG A 20 10.28 7.78 -19.91
CA ARG A 20 10.73 7.98 -21.30
C ARG A 20 12.15 7.53 -21.59
N ASN A 21 13.06 7.64 -20.61
CA ASN A 21 14.49 7.32 -20.78
C ASN A 21 14.88 6.00 -20.10
N LYS A 22 13.92 5.14 -19.79
CA LYS A 22 14.12 3.88 -19.09
C LYS A 22 13.52 2.73 -19.91
N LYS A 23 14.07 1.53 -19.76
CA LYS A 23 13.56 0.32 -20.42
C LYS A 23 12.79 -0.51 -19.43
N PHE A 24 11.54 -0.81 -19.74
CA PHE A 24 10.65 -1.60 -18.92
C PHE A 24 10.34 -2.95 -19.56
N ALA A 25 10.08 -3.95 -18.74
CA ALA A 25 9.55 -5.22 -19.17
C ALA A 25 8.09 -5.08 -19.63
N PRO A 26 7.58 -5.99 -20.49
CA PRO A 26 6.21 -5.89 -21.03
C PRO A 26 5.09 -5.99 -20.01
N ASP A 27 5.35 -6.57 -18.84
CA ASP A 27 4.43 -6.75 -17.71
C ASP A 27 4.21 -5.48 -16.88
N VAL A 28 4.98 -4.42 -17.11
CA VAL A 28 4.90 -3.19 -16.33
C VAL A 28 3.66 -2.37 -16.71
N ASP A 29 2.73 -2.26 -15.75
CA ASP A 29 1.52 -1.45 -15.86
C ASP A 29 1.58 -0.20 -14.97
N PHE A 30 1.75 0.96 -15.59
CA PHE A 30 1.78 2.25 -14.88
C PHE A 30 0.47 2.60 -14.17
N SER A 31 -0.67 2.08 -14.62
CA SER A 31 -1.96 2.28 -13.94
C SER A 31 -2.01 1.52 -12.62
N ASN A 32 -1.45 0.31 -12.59
CA ASN A 32 -1.30 -0.49 -11.36
C ASN A 32 -0.36 0.22 -10.37
N ILE A 33 0.79 0.71 -10.83
CA ILE A 33 1.73 1.48 -10.01
C ILE A 33 1.04 2.71 -9.42
N ALA A 34 0.31 3.48 -10.24
CA ALA A 34 -0.44 4.66 -9.79
C ALA A 34 -1.51 4.31 -8.74
N GLN A 35 -2.16 3.17 -8.87
CA GLN A 35 -3.15 2.69 -7.88
C GLN A 35 -2.52 2.36 -6.53
N ARG A 36 -1.27 1.88 -6.53
CA ARG A 36 -0.53 1.48 -5.31
C ARG A 36 0.24 2.63 -4.66
N THR A 37 0.25 3.80 -5.27
CA THR A 37 0.94 5.00 -4.80
C THR A 37 -0.01 6.18 -4.53
N PRO A 38 -1.13 5.99 -3.78
CA PRO A 38 -2.03 7.09 -3.46
C PRO A 38 -1.30 8.15 -2.64
N GLY A 39 -1.57 9.42 -2.94
CA GLY A 39 -0.98 10.54 -2.23
C GLY A 39 0.47 10.90 -2.62
N PHE A 40 1.11 10.15 -3.52
CA PHE A 40 2.46 10.47 -3.99
C PHE A 40 2.46 11.73 -4.84
N SER A 41 3.44 12.57 -4.60
CA SER A 41 3.79 13.70 -5.44
C SER A 41 4.52 13.27 -6.72
N GLY A 42 4.64 14.17 -7.70
CA GLY A 42 5.41 13.89 -8.91
C GLY A 42 6.88 13.53 -8.62
N ALA A 43 7.50 14.14 -7.61
CA ALA A 43 8.87 13.87 -7.20
C ALA A 43 9.02 12.47 -6.59
N GLU A 44 8.05 12.01 -5.78
CA GLU A 44 8.07 10.66 -5.22
C GLU A 44 7.87 9.60 -6.30
N LEU A 45 7.02 9.85 -7.31
CA LEU A 45 6.84 8.96 -8.45
C LEU A 45 8.10 8.87 -9.32
N GLU A 46 8.79 9.98 -9.55
CA GLU A 46 10.11 9.99 -10.21
C GLU A 46 11.12 9.16 -9.42
N ASN A 47 11.17 9.35 -8.09
CA ASN A 47 12.06 8.62 -7.21
C ASN A 47 11.79 7.10 -7.24
N VAL A 48 10.53 6.66 -7.28
CA VAL A 48 10.17 5.24 -7.46
C VAL A 48 10.79 4.67 -8.73
N LEU A 49 10.64 5.34 -9.88
CA LEU A 49 11.20 4.83 -11.13
C LEU A 49 12.73 4.89 -11.18
N ASN A 50 13.35 5.86 -10.51
CA ASN A 50 14.81 5.93 -10.38
C ASN A 50 15.34 4.81 -9.47
N GLU A 51 14.69 4.56 -8.33
CA GLU A 51 15.05 3.47 -7.43
C GLU A 51 14.85 2.10 -8.10
N ALA A 52 13.75 1.92 -8.85
CA ALA A 52 13.51 0.70 -9.63
C ALA A 52 14.62 0.45 -10.67
N ALA A 53 15.09 1.50 -11.35
CA ALA A 53 16.20 1.38 -12.29
C ALA A 53 17.52 0.97 -11.60
N LEU A 54 17.78 1.50 -10.40
CA LEU A 54 18.96 1.11 -9.60
C LEU A 54 18.86 -0.34 -9.12
N LEU A 55 17.66 -0.77 -8.74
CA LEU A 55 17.39 -2.16 -8.33
C LEU A 55 17.62 -3.12 -9.50
N ALA A 56 17.03 -2.83 -10.67
CA ALA A 56 17.21 -3.64 -11.87
C ALA A 56 18.70 -3.84 -12.21
N VAL A 57 19.50 -2.74 -12.18
CA VAL A 57 20.94 -2.84 -12.41
C VAL A 57 21.65 -3.69 -11.35
N ARG A 58 21.25 -3.56 -10.10
CA ARG A 58 21.84 -4.33 -8.98
C ARG A 58 21.57 -5.82 -9.06
N GLU A 59 20.41 -6.19 -9.60
CA GLU A 59 20.00 -7.61 -9.79
C GLU A 59 20.34 -8.11 -11.20
N ASP A 60 21.19 -7.37 -11.95
CA ASP A 60 21.63 -7.70 -13.33
C ASP A 60 20.49 -7.81 -14.35
N HIS A 61 19.35 -7.15 -14.08
CA HIS A 61 18.23 -7.09 -15.02
C HIS A 61 18.55 -6.11 -16.17
N LYS A 62 18.20 -6.47 -17.41
CA LYS A 62 18.39 -5.62 -18.60
C LYS A 62 17.27 -4.59 -18.79
N VAL A 63 16.14 -4.84 -18.16
CA VAL A 63 14.93 -4.02 -18.19
C VAL A 63 14.33 -3.99 -16.77
N ILE A 64 13.61 -2.94 -16.47
CA ILE A 64 12.93 -2.79 -15.18
C ILE A 64 11.68 -3.66 -15.18
N SER A 65 11.57 -4.61 -14.27
CA SER A 65 10.41 -5.49 -14.08
C SER A 65 9.40 -4.87 -13.11
N MET A 66 8.21 -5.47 -13.02
CA MET A 66 7.23 -5.08 -12.02
C MET A 66 7.72 -5.36 -10.59
N ASP A 67 8.50 -6.42 -10.37
CA ASP A 67 9.11 -6.74 -9.07
C ASP A 67 10.12 -5.66 -8.62
N ASP A 68 10.94 -5.14 -9.55
CA ASP A 68 11.85 -4.03 -9.25
C ASP A 68 11.08 -2.76 -8.81
N ILE A 69 9.95 -2.51 -9.46
CA ILE A 69 9.08 -1.36 -9.11
C ILE A 69 8.40 -1.59 -7.76
N ASP A 70 7.93 -2.77 -7.48
CA ASP A 70 7.30 -3.10 -6.20
C ASP A 70 8.27 -2.92 -5.02
N GLU A 71 9.51 -3.38 -5.17
CA GLU A 71 10.55 -3.13 -4.16
C GLU A 71 10.91 -1.65 -4.08
N ALA A 72 10.91 -0.93 -5.20
CA ALA A 72 11.17 0.52 -5.21
C ALA A 72 10.06 1.31 -4.50
N VAL A 73 8.79 0.98 -4.71
CA VAL A 73 7.66 1.57 -3.98
C VAL A 73 7.83 1.35 -2.49
N ASP A 74 8.12 0.11 -2.08
CA ASP A 74 8.36 -0.24 -0.69
C ASP A 74 9.51 0.56 -0.07
N ARG A 75 10.60 0.78 -0.81
CA ARG A 75 11.74 1.58 -0.35
C ARG A 75 11.43 3.05 -0.20
N VAL A 76 10.68 3.60 -1.12
CA VAL A 76 10.27 5.01 -1.06
C VAL A 76 9.32 5.23 0.12
N MET A 77 8.42 4.29 0.40
CA MET A 77 7.45 4.38 1.50
C MET A 77 8.08 4.12 2.87
N GLY A 78 8.80 3.01 3.01
CA GLY A 78 9.24 2.48 4.30
C GLY A 78 10.77 2.39 4.49
N GLY A 79 11.53 2.72 3.45
CA GLY A 79 12.99 2.55 3.43
C GLY A 79 13.43 1.14 3.03
N PRO A 80 14.75 0.89 2.95
CA PRO A 80 15.28 -0.40 2.55
C PRO A 80 14.95 -1.50 3.58
N ALA A 81 14.76 -2.73 3.08
CA ALA A 81 14.57 -3.90 3.92
C ALA A 81 15.78 -4.13 4.84
N LYS A 82 15.53 -4.38 6.12
CA LYS A 82 16.58 -4.63 7.12
C LYS A 82 17.01 -6.09 7.09
N LYS A 83 17.91 -6.47 6.18
CA LYS A 83 18.42 -7.84 6.06
C LYS A 83 19.24 -8.32 7.27
N SER A 84 19.78 -7.41 8.09
CA SER A 84 20.60 -7.72 9.26
C SER A 84 19.80 -7.99 10.55
N ARG A 85 18.54 -7.54 10.61
CA ARG A 85 17.68 -7.75 11.78
C ARG A 85 16.97 -9.10 11.65
N LYS A 86 17.43 -10.08 12.38
CA LYS A 86 16.75 -11.38 12.48
C LYS A 86 15.78 -11.33 13.64
N TYR A 87 14.51 -11.58 13.38
CA TYR A 87 13.52 -11.84 14.42
C TYR A 87 13.78 -13.19 15.07
N SER A 88 13.50 -13.28 16.38
CA SER A 88 13.26 -14.59 17.00
C SER A 88 12.01 -15.22 16.38
N GLU A 89 11.91 -16.54 16.40
CA GLU A 89 10.71 -17.25 15.92
C GLU A 89 9.42 -16.75 16.60
N LYS A 90 9.52 -16.40 17.88
CA LYS A 90 8.41 -15.84 18.64
C LYS A 90 7.98 -14.46 18.10
N GLU A 91 8.93 -13.56 17.85
CA GLU A 91 8.64 -12.25 17.28
C GLU A 91 8.13 -12.35 15.85
N ARG A 92 8.72 -13.21 15.03
CA ARG A 92 8.30 -13.45 13.65
C ARG A 92 6.84 -13.92 13.60
N ARG A 93 6.47 -14.84 14.47
CA ARG A 93 5.09 -15.32 14.60
C ARG A 93 4.16 -14.20 15.06
N LEU A 94 4.56 -13.41 16.05
CA LEU A 94 3.76 -12.29 16.54
C LEU A 94 3.48 -11.27 15.44
N VAL A 95 4.50 -10.89 14.65
CA VAL A 95 4.34 -9.97 13.51
C VAL A 95 3.42 -10.59 12.45
N ALA A 96 3.57 -11.87 12.11
CA ALA A 96 2.72 -12.52 11.10
C ALA A 96 1.22 -12.50 11.48
N TYR A 97 0.90 -12.77 12.75
CA TYR A 97 -0.48 -12.72 13.24
C TYR A 97 -1.02 -11.29 13.32
N HIS A 98 -0.17 -10.33 13.70
CA HIS A 98 -0.49 -8.91 13.71
C HIS A 98 -0.89 -8.43 12.30
N GLU A 99 -0.03 -8.68 11.32
CA GLU A 99 -0.28 -8.29 9.93
C GLU A 99 -1.48 -9.04 9.31
N ALA A 100 -1.65 -10.32 9.65
CA ALA A 100 -2.83 -11.09 9.24
C ALA A 100 -4.13 -10.51 9.83
N GLY A 101 -4.09 -9.96 11.05
CA GLY A 101 -5.22 -9.28 11.68
C GLY A 101 -5.70 -8.08 10.87
N HIS A 102 -4.79 -7.23 10.43
CA HIS A 102 -5.11 -6.11 9.53
C HIS A 102 -5.70 -6.61 8.19
N ALA A 103 -5.10 -7.65 7.60
CA ALA A 103 -5.57 -8.20 6.34
C ALA A 103 -7.01 -8.74 6.43
N VAL A 104 -7.33 -9.48 7.50
CA VAL A 104 -8.68 -10.03 7.72
C VAL A 104 -9.72 -8.93 7.81
N LEU A 105 -9.45 -7.84 8.54
CA LEU A 105 -10.36 -6.69 8.62
C LEU A 105 -10.52 -5.98 7.28
N GLY A 106 -9.41 -5.77 6.54
CA GLY A 106 -9.46 -5.18 5.21
C GLY A 106 -10.28 -5.97 4.19
N LEU A 107 -10.32 -7.31 4.32
CA LEU A 107 -11.11 -8.19 3.46
C LEU A 107 -12.57 -8.33 3.91
N THR A 108 -12.86 -8.16 5.19
CA THR A 108 -14.20 -8.39 5.74
C THR A 108 -15.05 -7.13 5.74
N LEU A 109 -14.47 -5.97 6.04
CA LEU A 109 -15.18 -4.70 6.09
C LEU A 109 -15.38 -4.15 4.68
N GLU A 110 -16.64 -4.01 4.26
CA GLU A 110 -16.98 -3.51 2.92
C GLU A 110 -16.44 -2.09 2.65
N ALA A 111 -16.50 -1.24 3.67
CA ALA A 111 -16.01 0.14 3.60
C ALA A 111 -14.50 0.29 3.83
N ALA A 112 -13.78 -0.80 4.11
CA ALA A 112 -12.33 -0.77 4.29
C ALA A 112 -11.58 -0.60 2.96
N ASN A 113 -10.35 -0.13 3.07
CA ASN A 113 -9.39 -0.06 1.97
C ASN A 113 -9.06 -1.47 1.43
N LYS A 114 -8.71 -1.55 0.14
CA LYS A 114 -8.30 -2.81 -0.50
C LYS A 114 -6.90 -3.19 -0.04
N VAL A 115 -6.73 -4.44 0.39
CA VAL A 115 -5.41 -5.00 0.70
C VAL A 115 -4.66 -5.25 -0.60
N GLN A 116 -3.51 -4.61 -0.78
CA GLN A 116 -2.66 -4.75 -1.96
C GLN A 116 -1.46 -5.67 -1.71
N LYS A 117 -0.91 -5.62 -0.50
CA LYS A 117 0.28 -6.38 -0.12
C LYS A 117 0.37 -6.45 1.40
N VAL A 118 0.80 -7.59 1.90
CA VAL A 118 1.14 -7.79 3.31
C VAL A 118 2.53 -8.39 3.41
N THR A 119 3.37 -7.86 4.29
CA THR A 119 4.73 -8.36 4.47
C THR A 119 5.16 -8.32 5.93
N ILE A 120 5.92 -9.33 6.33
CA ILE A 120 6.60 -9.38 7.63
C ILE A 120 8.10 -9.05 7.53
N VAL A 121 8.55 -8.58 6.36
CA VAL A 121 9.93 -8.12 6.16
C VAL A 121 10.09 -6.74 6.80
N PRO A 122 10.99 -6.57 7.79
CA PRO A 122 11.14 -5.32 8.51
C PRO A 122 11.75 -4.22 7.63
N ARG A 123 11.14 -3.02 7.69
CA ARG A 123 11.62 -1.81 7.01
C ARG A 123 11.57 -0.62 7.95
N GLY A 124 12.56 0.25 7.90
CA GLY A 124 12.59 1.45 8.75
C GLY A 124 12.38 1.12 10.24
N GLN A 125 11.32 1.60 10.84
CA GLN A 125 10.90 1.31 12.21
C GLN A 125 9.84 0.19 12.29
N ALA A 126 9.23 -0.18 11.17
CA ALA A 126 8.16 -1.17 11.13
C ALA A 126 8.70 -2.60 11.14
N GLY A 127 8.00 -3.48 11.86
CA GLY A 127 8.27 -4.92 11.91
C GLY A 127 7.76 -5.68 10.69
N GLY A 128 6.61 -5.27 10.20
CA GLY A 128 5.96 -5.66 8.96
C GLY A 128 5.11 -4.49 8.51
N TYR A 129 4.34 -4.64 7.45
CA TYR A 129 3.35 -3.65 7.06
C TYR A 129 2.31 -4.22 6.10
N ASN A 130 1.13 -3.60 6.13
CA ASN A 130 0.07 -3.79 5.17
C ASN A 130 -0.01 -2.58 4.23
N LEU A 131 0.12 -2.81 2.93
CA LEU A 131 -0.20 -1.82 1.92
C LEU A 131 -1.69 -1.90 1.60
N MET A 132 -2.43 -0.92 2.09
CA MET A 132 -3.86 -0.79 1.83
C MET A 132 -4.11 0.47 1.01
N THR A 133 -4.91 0.36 -0.05
CA THR A 133 -5.25 1.49 -0.90
C THR A 133 -6.75 1.68 -0.96
N PRO A 134 -7.26 2.92 -1.07
CA PRO A 134 -8.66 3.15 -1.30
C PRO A 134 -9.15 2.37 -2.54
N LYS A 135 -10.34 1.78 -2.45
CA LYS A 135 -10.99 1.12 -3.61
C LYS A 135 -11.23 2.13 -4.73
N GLU A 136 -11.63 3.34 -4.35
CA GLU A 136 -11.82 4.50 -5.24
C GLU A 136 -11.21 5.74 -4.57
N GLU A 137 -10.57 6.59 -5.34
CA GLU A 137 -10.09 7.89 -4.85
C GLU A 137 -11.25 8.87 -4.83
N THR A 138 -11.83 9.09 -3.66
CA THR A 138 -12.92 10.02 -3.45
C THR A 138 -12.45 11.27 -2.71
N TYR A 139 -13.08 12.41 -2.99
CA TYR A 139 -12.80 13.66 -2.29
C TYR A 139 -13.35 13.68 -0.85
N PHE A 140 -14.37 12.86 -0.59
CA PHE A 140 -15.06 12.84 0.69
C PHE A 140 -15.03 11.42 1.26
N GLN A 141 -14.80 11.31 2.56
CA GLN A 141 -14.92 10.08 3.32
C GLN A 141 -16.18 10.11 4.18
N THR A 142 -16.93 9.04 4.18
CA THR A 142 -18.11 8.89 5.04
C THR A 142 -17.69 8.48 6.45
N LYS A 143 -18.58 8.69 7.42
CA LYS A 143 -18.39 8.22 8.80
C LYS A 143 -18.07 6.72 8.83
N THR A 144 -18.82 5.91 8.09
CA THR A 144 -18.62 4.45 8.01
C THR A 144 -17.24 4.07 7.47
N GLN A 145 -16.72 4.82 6.48
CA GLN A 145 -15.36 4.58 5.97
C GLN A 145 -14.28 4.91 7.00
N LEU A 146 -14.46 6.02 7.75
CA LEU A 146 -13.51 6.39 8.80
C LEU A 146 -13.54 5.38 9.96
N GLU A 147 -14.72 4.92 10.38
CA GLU A 147 -14.86 3.87 11.39
C GLU A 147 -14.24 2.54 10.93
N ALA A 148 -14.45 2.15 9.66
CA ALA A 148 -13.80 0.97 9.08
C ALA A 148 -12.27 1.09 9.05
N ASN A 149 -11.73 2.28 8.78
CA ASN A 149 -10.29 2.52 8.85
C ASN A 149 -9.77 2.39 10.30
N ILE A 150 -10.48 2.95 11.28
CA ILE A 150 -10.14 2.80 12.71
C ILE A 150 -10.14 1.33 13.10
N ALA A 151 -11.22 0.59 12.77
CA ALA A 151 -11.29 -0.85 13.05
C ALA A 151 -10.13 -1.61 12.38
N GLY A 152 -9.80 -1.26 11.12
CA GLY A 152 -8.66 -1.82 10.39
C GLY A 152 -7.33 -1.65 11.13
N PHE A 153 -7.07 -0.46 11.69
CA PHE A 153 -5.87 -0.22 12.52
C PHE A 153 -5.86 -1.02 13.82
N MET A 154 -7.03 -1.37 14.37
CA MET A 154 -7.09 -2.21 15.59
C MET A 154 -6.80 -3.69 15.32
N GLY A 155 -6.77 -4.13 14.06
CA GLY A 155 -6.67 -5.52 13.67
C GLY A 155 -5.46 -6.25 14.23
N GLY A 156 -4.27 -5.65 14.11
CA GLY A 156 -3.04 -6.23 14.63
C GLY A 156 -3.08 -6.41 16.15
N ARG A 157 -3.52 -5.38 16.87
CA ARG A 157 -3.67 -5.40 18.33
C ARG A 157 -4.63 -6.47 18.81
N VAL A 158 -5.80 -6.60 18.16
CA VAL A 158 -6.82 -7.59 18.48
C VAL A 158 -6.32 -9.01 18.18
N ALA A 159 -5.59 -9.21 17.08
CA ALA A 159 -4.98 -10.49 16.75
C ALA A 159 -3.96 -10.92 17.82
N GLU A 160 -3.09 -10.00 18.29
CA GLU A 160 -2.16 -10.28 19.38
C GLU A 160 -2.90 -10.72 20.65
N GLU A 161 -3.95 -9.99 21.07
CA GLU A 161 -4.74 -10.32 22.27
C GLU A 161 -5.38 -11.71 22.17
N ILE A 162 -6.00 -12.04 21.03
CA ILE A 162 -6.74 -13.29 20.86
C ILE A 162 -5.81 -14.51 20.78
N PHE A 163 -4.68 -14.41 20.09
CA PHE A 163 -3.82 -15.56 19.80
C PHE A 163 -2.67 -15.74 20.80
N PHE A 164 -2.23 -14.67 21.44
CA PHE A 164 -1.10 -14.74 22.40
C PHE A 164 -1.53 -14.42 23.83
N GLY A 165 -2.74 -13.90 24.06
CA GLY A 165 -3.21 -13.48 25.38
C GLY A 165 -2.42 -12.30 25.98
N ASP A 166 -1.64 -11.62 25.14
CA ASP A 166 -0.77 -10.49 25.49
C ASP A 166 -0.73 -9.53 24.34
N VAL A 167 -0.15 -8.35 24.54
CA VAL A 167 -0.11 -7.28 23.58
C VAL A 167 1.28 -6.66 23.54
N SER A 168 1.72 -6.27 22.33
CA SER A 168 3.05 -5.72 22.13
C SER A 168 3.03 -4.21 21.89
N SER A 169 4.20 -3.61 21.88
CA SER A 169 4.39 -2.22 21.45
C SER A 169 4.32 -2.05 19.92
N GLY A 170 4.18 -3.13 19.15
CA GLY A 170 4.13 -3.10 17.69
C GLY A 170 2.97 -2.28 17.15
N ALA A 171 1.81 -2.31 17.85
CA ALA A 171 0.62 -1.56 17.48
C ALA A 171 0.68 -0.04 17.78
N HIS A 172 1.86 0.52 18.16
CA HIS A 172 1.96 1.93 18.54
C HIS A 172 1.47 2.88 17.45
N ASN A 173 1.96 2.70 16.22
CA ASN A 173 1.57 3.54 15.08
C ASN A 173 0.09 3.37 14.72
N ASP A 174 -0.45 2.16 14.80
CA ASP A 174 -1.86 1.88 14.49
C ASP A 174 -2.79 2.59 15.47
N ILE A 175 -2.46 2.53 16.76
CA ILE A 175 -3.20 3.23 17.82
C ILE A 175 -3.10 4.75 17.61
N GLU A 176 -1.95 5.28 17.24
CA GLU A 176 -1.76 6.69 16.94
C GLU A 176 -2.66 7.14 15.76
N GLN A 177 -2.64 6.39 14.64
CA GLN A 177 -3.46 6.69 13.46
C GLN A 177 -4.95 6.60 13.77
N ALA A 178 -5.38 5.54 14.45
CA ALA A 178 -6.77 5.36 14.86
C ALA A 178 -7.24 6.51 15.77
N THR A 179 -6.44 6.89 16.77
CA THR A 179 -6.75 8.00 17.67
C THR A 179 -6.83 9.33 16.94
N ARG A 180 -5.92 9.56 15.99
CA ARG A 180 -5.92 10.77 15.15
C ARG A 180 -7.20 10.88 14.32
N ILE A 181 -7.64 9.79 13.68
CA ILE A 181 -8.87 9.76 12.90
C ILE A 181 -10.09 9.98 13.80
N ALA A 182 -10.19 9.28 14.92
CA ALA A 182 -11.29 9.45 15.86
C ALA A 182 -11.39 10.90 16.39
N ARG A 183 -10.26 11.51 16.71
CA ARG A 183 -10.22 12.93 17.14
C ARG A 183 -10.68 13.86 16.02
N MET A 184 -10.18 13.67 14.79
CA MET A 184 -10.62 14.45 13.63
C MET A 184 -12.13 14.32 13.38
N MET A 185 -12.70 13.12 13.50
CA MET A 185 -14.14 12.88 13.40
C MET A 185 -14.93 13.72 14.39
N VAL A 186 -14.45 13.85 15.64
CA VAL A 186 -15.11 14.58 16.71
C VAL A 186 -14.90 16.08 16.56
N THR A 187 -13.64 16.53 16.35
CA THR A 187 -13.29 17.96 16.50
C THR A 187 -13.39 18.77 15.20
N GLU A 188 -13.25 18.11 14.03
CA GLU A 188 -13.22 18.82 12.74
C GLU A 188 -14.43 18.50 11.86
N LEU A 189 -14.85 17.22 11.84
CA LEU A 189 -15.86 16.74 10.91
C LEU A 189 -17.28 16.72 11.51
N GLY A 190 -17.43 16.92 12.83
CA GLY A 190 -18.73 16.90 13.50
C GLY A 190 -19.46 15.56 13.36
N MET A 191 -18.73 14.43 13.35
CA MET A 191 -19.25 13.08 13.15
C MET A 191 -19.42 12.31 14.47
N SER A 192 -19.71 13.01 15.56
CA SER A 192 -19.95 12.45 16.90
C SER A 192 -21.31 12.90 17.47
N GLU A 193 -21.65 12.41 18.64
CA GLU A 193 -22.86 12.83 19.38
C GLU A 193 -22.82 14.29 19.84
N LEU A 194 -21.65 14.94 19.81
CA LEU A 194 -21.53 16.37 20.10
C LEU A 194 -22.13 17.26 18.99
N GLY A 195 -22.56 16.65 17.89
CA GLY A 195 -23.20 17.34 16.78
C GLY A 195 -22.23 17.94 15.75
N PRO A 196 -22.76 18.62 14.71
CA PRO A 196 -21.98 19.14 13.61
C PRO A 196 -21.29 20.47 13.97
N ILE A 197 -20.37 20.42 14.91
CA ILE A 197 -19.62 21.58 15.41
C ILE A 197 -18.13 21.33 15.17
N LYS A 198 -17.42 22.34 14.66
CA LYS A 198 -15.95 22.33 14.57
C LYS A 198 -15.37 22.92 15.85
N TYR A 199 -14.71 22.10 16.64
CA TYR A 199 -14.08 22.50 17.92
C TYR A 199 -12.64 22.98 17.75
N ASP A 200 -11.87 22.37 16.84
CA ASP A 200 -10.51 22.82 16.55
C ASP A 200 -10.56 23.98 15.55
N SER A 201 -10.10 25.17 15.97
CA SER A 201 -9.80 26.26 15.06
C SER A 201 -8.50 25.95 14.32
N GLU A 202 -8.46 26.16 13.01
CA GLU A 202 -7.21 26.13 12.26
C GLU A 202 -6.18 26.99 12.99
N GLN A 203 -5.06 26.38 13.38
CA GLN A 203 -3.89 27.15 13.78
C GLN A 203 -3.48 27.95 12.54
N GLY A 204 -3.82 29.24 12.51
CA GLY A 204 -3.43 30.13 11.45
C GLY A 204 -1.94 29.99 11.22
N ASN A 205 -1.53 29.92 9.95
CA ASN A 205 -0.14 29.85 9.54
C ASN A 205 0.68 30.78 10.42
N VAL A 206 1.53 30.21 11.28
CA VAL A 206 2.46 30.95 12.11
C VAL A 206 3.48 31.59 11.19
N PHE A 207 3.19 32.81 10.76
CA PHE A 207 4.17 33.64 10.07
C PHE A 207 5.19 34.10 11.12
N LEU A 208 6.38 33.46 11.02
CA LEU A 208 7.64 33.77 11.72
C LEU A 208 7.55 34.82 12.82
N GLY A 209 7.58 34.41 14.09
CA GLY A 209 8.20 35.21 15.13
C GLY A 209 7.35 35.64 16.34
N ARG A 210 6.15 35.12 16.58
CA ARG A 210 5.43 35.41 17.82
C ARG A 210 4.62 34.24 18.36
N ASP A 211 4.92 33.88 19.59
CA ASP A 211 4.20 32.98 20.51
C ASP A 211 4.24 31.49 20.27
N TYR A 212 5.37 30.90 20.66
CA TYR A 212 5.54 29.45 20.88
C TYR A 212 4.84 28.94 22.17
N THR A 213 4.04 29.74 22.89
CA THR A 213 3.63 29.40 24.26
C THR A 213 2.14 29.50 24.59
N GLN A 214 1.25 29.65 23.62
CA GLN A 214 -0.18 29.54 23.92
C GLN A 214 -0.83 28.49 23.04
N HIS A 215 -0.85 27.24 23.51
CA HIS A 215 -1.93 26.32 23.21
C HIS A 215 -3.20 26.94 23.84
N ASN A 216 -3.81 27.87 23.16
CA ASN A 216 -5.17 28.30 23.50
C ASN A 216 -6.09 27.13 23.13
N ASN A 217 -6.41 26.30 24.12
CA ASN A 217 -7.58 25.44 24.01
C ASN A 217 -8.76 26.33 23.70
N SER A 218 -9.26 26.31 22.47
CA SER A 218 -10.36 27.14 21.99
C SER A 218 -11.69 26.79 22.65
N HIS A 219 -11.72 25.81 23.56
CA HIS A 219 -12.91 25.30 24.23
C HIS A 219 -12.72 25.13 25.74
N SER A 220 -13.80 25.11 26.48
CA SER A 220 -13.79 24.95 27.93
C SER A 220 -13.29 23.54 28.33
N GLY A 221 -12.82 23.42 29.58
CA GLY A 221 -12.41 22.11 30.13
C GLY A 221 -13.53 21.06 30.08
N GLN A 222 -14.81 21.48 30.16
CA GLN A 222 -15.95 20.56 30.02
C GLN A 222 -16.03 20.01 28.58
N ILE A 223 -15.93 20.85 27.57
CA ILE A 223 -15.95 20.42 26.16
C ILE A 223 -14.74 19.54 25.85
N ALA A 224 -13.55 19.85 26.40
CA ALA A 224 -12.39 18.99 26.25
C ALA A 224 -12.66 17.56 26.79
N TYR A 225 -13.28 17.48 27.97
CA TYR A 225 -13.67 16.19 28.54
C TYR A 225 -14.70 15.44 27.66
N GLU A 226 -15.71 16.15 27.16
CA GLU A 226 -16.73 15.55 26.28
C GLU A 226 -16.11 15.06 24.96
N ILE A 227 -15.14 15.78 24.38
CA ILE A 227 -14.37 15.35 23.21
C ILE A 227 -13.63 14.04 23.53
N ASP A 228 -12.91 13.98 24.65
CA ASP A 228 -12.16 12.77 25.05
C ASP A 228 -13.09 11.57 25.29
N VAL A 229 -14.29 11.78 25.83
CA VAL A 229 -15.31 10.74 25.97
C VAL A 229 -15.77 10.22 24.61
N GLN A 230 -16.04 11.11 23.64
CA GLN A 230 -16.47 10.70 22.31
C GLN A 230 -15.36 10.00 21.52
N VAL A 231 -14.12 10.48 21.59
CA VAL A 231 -12.96 9.81 20.97
C VAL A 231 -12.82 8.40 21.51
N ARG A 232 -12.89 8.23 22.84
CA ARG A 232 -12.80 6.90 23.46
C ARG A 232 -13.96 6.01 23.00
N LYS A 233 -15.19 6.52 22.97
CA LYS A 233 -16.36 5.77 22.51
C LYS A 233 -16.18 5.23 21.10
N ILE A 234 -15.75 6.08 20.15
CA ILE A 234 -15.49 5.66 18.77
C ILE A 234 -14.43 4.55 18.72
N ILE A 235 -13.32 4.72 19.46
CA ILE A 235 -12.25 3.70 19.50
C ILE A 235 -12.76 2.38 20.08
N ASP A 236 -13.51 2.41 21.20
CA ASP A 236 -14.02 1.22 21.86
C ASP A 236 -15.03 0.47 20.98
N GLU A 237 -15.91 1.19 20.27
CA GLU A 237 -16.87 0.60 19.32
C GLU A 237 -16.15 -0.05 18.14
N CYS A 238 -15.17 0.62 17.53
CA CYS A 238 -14.37 0.08 16.43
C CYS A 238 -13.51 -1.13 16.89
N TYR A 239 -12.97 -1.08 18.11
CA TYR A 239 -12.21 -2.19 18.68
C TYR A 239 -13.09 -3.41 18.91
N ALA A 240 -14.31 -3.22 19.46
CA ALA A 240 -15.27 -4.30 19.65
C ALA A 240 -15.67 -4.94 18.31
N GLN A 241 -15.92 -4.13 17.28
CA GLN A 241 -16.20 -4.61 15.93
C GLN A 241 -15.05 -5.42 15.35
N ALA A 242 -13.81 -4.91 15.48
CA ALA A 242 -12.61 -5.61 15.04
C ALA A 242 -12.46 -6.97 15.73
N LYS A 243 -12.75 -7.02 17.04
CA LYS A 243 -12.68 -8.24 17.84
C LYS A 243 -13.70 -9.28 17.38
N GLU A 244 -14.94 -8.87 17.16
CA GLU A 244 -16.00 -9.75 16.66
C GLU A 244 -15.62 -10.35 15.29
N ILE A 245 -15.13 -9.52 14.37
CA ILE A 245 -14.72 -9.96 13.03
C ILE A 245 -13.56 -10.95 13.10
N ILE A 246 -12.51 -10.67 13.88
CA ILE A 246 -11.36 -11.56 14.02
C ILE A 246 -11.77 -12.86 14.70
N GLU A 247 -12.62 -12.81 15.74
CA GLU A 247 -13.14 -14.02 16.39
C GLU A 247 -13.92 -14.92 15.44
N ALA A 248 -14.72 -14.33 14.56
CA ALA A 248 -15.47 -15.06 13.54
C ALA A 248 -14.61 -15.64 12.42
N ASN A 249 -13.40 -15.10 12.20
CA ASN A 249 -12.51 -15.51 11.10
C ASN A 249 -11.14 -16.04 11.58
N LYS A 250 -11.07 -16.60 12.80
CA LYS A 250 -9.81 -17.12 13.39
C LYS A 250 -9.08 -18.09 12.48
N ASP A 251 -9.79 -19.04 11.90
CA ASP A 251 -9.19 -20.06 11.02
C ASP A 251 -8.55 -19.43 9.78
N LYS A 252 -9.21 -18.44 9.19
CA LYS A 252 -8.70 -17.71 8.02
C LYS A 252 -7.48 -16.86 8.36
N LEU A 253 -7.49 -16.23 9.55
CA LEU A 253 -6.34 -15.48 10.05
C LEU A 253 -5.12 -16.38 10.21
N VAL A 254 -5.28 -17.58 10.78
CA VAL A 254 -4.20 -18.56 10.93
C VAL A 254 -3.62 -18.95 9.57
N ILE A 255 -4.48 -19.23 8.57
CA ILE A 255 -4.03 -19.58 7.21
C ILE A 255 -3.17 -18.46 6.60
N ILE A 256 -3.60 -17.20 6.74
CA ILE A 256 -2.84 -16.04 6.23
C ILE A 256 -1.54 -15.88 7.01
N ALA A 257 -1.56 -16.01 8.34
CA ALA A 257 -0.37 -15.87 9.18
C ALA A 257 0.67 -16.97 8.88
N ASP A 258 0.24 -18.21 8.69
CA ASP A 258 1.12 -19.32 8.34
C ASP A 258 1.73 -19.12 6.94
N ALA A 259 0.94 -18.65 5.97
CA ALA A 259 1.46 -18.28 4.66
C ALA A 259 2.47 -17.12 4.73
N LEU A 260 2.25 -16.10 5.59
CA LEU A 260 3.23 -15.04 5.83
C LEU A 260 4.52 -15.57 6.46
N LEU A 261 4.45 -16.57 7.34
CA LEU A 261 5.62 -17.22 7.91
C LEU A 261 6.43 -18.01 6.86
N GLU A 262 5.78 -18.54 5.83
CA GLU A 262 6.41 -19.29 4.76
C GLU A 262 6.99 -18.38 3.66
N TYR A 263 6.17 -17.45 3.16
CA TYR A 263 6.50 -16.62 1.97
C TYR A 263 6.99 -15.21 2.31
N GLU A 264 6.91 -14.79 3.55
CA GLU A 264 7.28 -13.47 4.09
C GLU A 264 6.51 -12.28 3.50
N THR A 265 6.04 -12.40 2.26
CA THR A 265 5.29 -11.35 1.55
C THR A 265 4.22 -11.98 0.68
N LEU A 266 3.01 -11.47 0.79
CA LEU A 266 1.84 -11.90 0.01
C LEU A 266 1.24 -10.72 -0.74
N ALA A 267 0.92 -10.92 -2.02
CA ALA A 267 0.16 -9.99 -2.82
C ALA A 267 -1.34 -10.04 -2.45
N GLY A 268 -2.07 -8.96 -2.71
CA GLY A 268 -3.49 -8.85 -2.36
C GLY A 268 -4.34 -10.00 -2.91
N GLU A 269 -4.11 -10.42 -4.16
CA GLU A 269 -4.82 -11.54 -4.79
C GLU A 269 -4.55 -12.88 -4.09
N GLN A 270 -3.33 -13.12 -3.62
CA GLN A 270 -2.96 -14.31 -2.86
C GLN A 270 -3.66 -14.33 -1.50
N ILE A 271 -3.71 -13.16 -0.82
CA ILE A 271 -4.38 -13.02 0.48
C ILE A 271 -5.90 -13.24 0.32
N GLU A 272 -6.49 -12.66 -0.72
CA GLU A 272 -7.91 -12.84 -1.03
C GLU A 272 -8.25 -14.30 -1.34
N ALA A 273 -7.40 -15.00 -2.10
CA ALA A 273 -7.55 -16.42 -2.38
C ALA A 273 -7.43 -17.28 -1.11
N LEU A 274 -6.43 -17.04 -0.27
CA LEU A 274 -6.26 -17.72 1.02
C LEU A 274 -7.48 -17.50 1.93
N PHE A 275 -7.97 -16.25 2.00
CA PHE A 275 -9.13 -15.90 2.81
C PHE A 275 -10.42 -16.60 2.34
N ASN A 276 -10.64 -16.69 1.02
CA ASN A 276 -11.87 -17.23 0.44
C ASN A 276 -11.85 -18.75 0.29
N THR A 277 -10.69 -19.33 -0.07
CA THR A 277 -10.58 -20.75 -0.46
C THR A 277 -9.66 -21.57 0.42
N GLY A 278 -8.84 -20.94 1.26
CA GLY A 278 -7.80 -21.59 2.04
C GLY A 278 -6.61 -22.09 1.21
N LYS A 279 -6.52 -21.73 -0.08
CA LYS A 279 -5.47 -22.19 -0.99
C LYS A 279 -4.67 -21.02 -1.53
N MET A 280 -3.35 -21.21 -1.61
CA MET A 280 -2.45 -20.25 -2.23
C MET A 280 -2.69 -20.22 -3.75
N LEU A 281 -2.69 -19.02 -4.33
CA LEU A 281 -2.54 -18.88 -5.79
C LEU A 281 -1.07 -18.98 -6.14
N ASP A 282 -0.73 -19.83 -7.10
CA ASP A 282 0.61 -19.87 -7.67
C ASP A 282 0.93 -18.49 -8.27
N ARG A 283 2.12 -17.99 -7.99
CA ARG A 283 2.60 -16.79 -8.69
C ARG A 283 2.62 -17.15 -10.17
N HIS A 284 1.95 -16.38 -11.00
CA HIS A 284 2.18 -16.40 -12.44
C HIS A 284 3.61 -15.94 -12.68
N ASP A 285 4.53 -16.91 -12.62
CA ASP A 285 5.87 -16.76 -13.16
C ASP A 285 5.70 -16.56 -14.66
N GLY A 286 6.02 -15.38 -15.17
CA GLY A 286 5.88 -15.04 -16.59
C GLY A 286 6.87 -15.78 -17.50
N THR A 287 7.17 -17.04 -17.19
CA THR A 287 7.84 -17.95 -18.09
C THR A 287 6.81 -18.57 -19.00
N VAL A 288 6.64 -17.98 -20.17
CA VAL A 288 6.03 -18.68 -21.30
C VAL A 288 6.88 -19.91 -21.59
N ASP A 289 6.43 -21.05 -21.12
CA ASP A 289 6.96 -22.35 -21.53
C ASP A 289 6.77 -22.51 -23.03
N SER A 290 7.83 -22.25 -23.79
CA SER A 290 7.96 -22.63 -25.19
C SER A 290 8.38 -24.10 -25.29
N SER A 291 7.49 -25.02 -24.92
CA SER A 291 7.68 -26.44 -25.17
C SER A 291 6.34 -27.18 -25.22
N SER A 292 5.68 -27.09 -26.39
CA SER A 292 4.89 -28.19 -26.92
C SER A 292 4.55 -27.88 -28.40
N ASN A 293 5.47 -28.24 -29.25
CA ASN A 293 5.16 -28.59 -30.61
C ASN A 293 5.80 -29.96 -30.88
N ASP A 294 4.98 -30.95 -30.88
CA ASP A 294 5.26 -32.18 -31.59
C ASP A 294 4.17 -32.42 -32.65
N ASP A 295 4.72 -32.53 -33.84
CA ASP A 295 4.33 -33.38 -34.97
C ASP A 295 2.89 -33.35 -35.53
N SER A 296 2.79 -32.94 -36.78
CA SER A 296 2.58 -33.89 -37.90
C SER A 296 2.44 -33.19 -39.26
N SER A 297 3.34 -33.60 -40.12
CA SER A 297 3.18 -33.99 -41.55
C SER A 297 2.79 -32.95 -42.61
N ASN A 298 3.76 -32.79 -43.50
CA ASN A 298 3.71 -32.99 -44.98
C ASN A 298 3.01 -31.95 -45.85
N ASP A 299 3.68 -31.30 -46.69
CA ASP A 299 3.96 -31.52 -48.12
C ASP A 299 4.23 -30.22 -48.90
N SER A 300 5.37 -30.21 -49.52
CA SER A 300 5.73 -29.69 -50.86
C SER A 300 5.09 -28.33 -51.36
N ASN A 301 5.86 -27.27 -51.59
CA ASN A 301 6.31 -26.98 -52.95
C ASN A 301 7.23 -25.72 -53.01
N ALA A 302 8.14 -25.81 -53.96
CA ALA A 302 9.20 -24.84 -54.28
C ALA A 302 8.70 -23.55 -54.90
N SER A 303 9.35 -22.41 -54.67
CA SER A 303 10.14 -21.69 -55.69
C SER A 303 10.54 -20.25 -55.28
N SER A 304 11.83 -20.03 -55.47
CA SER A 304 12.51 -18.86 -56.04
C SER A 304 12.50 -17.49 -55.31
N THR A 305 13.69 -17.19 -54.78
CA THR A 305 14.53 -16.01 -55.07
C THR A 305 13.89 -14.61 -55.06
N THR A 306 14.34 -13.74 -54.19
CA THR A 306 15.27 -12.65 -54.49
C THR A 306 15.52 -11.80 -53.23
N THR A 307 16.78 -11.69 -52.87
CA THR A 307 17.36 -10.63 -52.03
C THR A 307 17.44 -9.32 -52.85
N PRO A 308 17.28 -8.16 -52.24
CA PRO A 308 18.00 -6.96 -52.65
C PRO A 308 19.03 -6.50 -51.60
N SER A 309 20.17 -6.15 -52.16
CA SER A 309 21.37 -5.61 -51.54
C SER A 309 21.14 -4.21 -50.98
N PHE A 310 21.87 -3.96 -49.90
CA PHE A 310 22.23 -2.63 -49.46
C PHE A 310 23.14 -1.96 -50.51
N ASP A 311 22.78 -0.73 -50.88
CA ASP A 311 23.67 0.42 -51.19
C ASP A 311 22.79 1.60 -51.56
N ASP A 312 23.13 2.77 -50.97
CA ASP A 312 22.77 4.14 -51.25
C ASP A 312 22.06 4.84 -50.06
N ALA A 313 22.97 5.40 -49.24
CA ALA A 313 22.63 6.50 -48.35
C ALA A 313 23.80 7.48 -48.31
N ASP A 314 23.88 8.31 -49.32
CA ASP A 314 24.54 9.61 -49.31
C ASP A 314 23.74 10.51 -50.26
N ASP A 315 23.02 11.46 -49.68
CA ASP A 315 22.64 12.76 -50.18
C ASP A 315 21.40 13.24 -49.39
N LEU A 316 21.63 14.18 -48.51
CA LEU A 316 20.68 15.25 -48.10
C LEU A 316 21.25 15.98 -46.85
N LEU A 317 22.40 16.63 -47.08
CA LEU A 317 22.85 17.77 -46.27
C LEU A 317 23.10 18.91 -47.23
N ASP A 318 22.07 19.70 -47.48
CA ASP A 318 22.20 21.14 -47.85
C ASP A 318 20.75 21.65 -48.03
N ASP A 319 20.29 22.43 -47.09
CA ASP A 319 19.39 23.56 -47.21
C ASP A 319 18.77 23.85 -45.87
N MET A 320 19.42 24.69 -45.12
CA MET A 320 18.77 25.79 -44.37
C MET A 320 19.86 26.68 -43.75
N LYS A 321 20.16 27.75 -44.47
CA LYS A 321 20.69 28.97 -43.87
C LYS A 321 19.62 29.72 -43.11
#